data_f0724d134358ce0e5802a6a38d83f018
#
_entry.id   f0724d134358ce0e5802a6a38d83f018
#
_cell.length_a   1.000
_cell.length_b   1.000
_cell.length_c   1.000
_cell.angle_alpha   90.00
_cell.angle_beta   90.00
_cell.angle_gamma   90.00
#
_symmetry.space_group_name_H-M   'P 1'
#
loop_
_entity.id
_entity.type
_entity.pdbx_description
1 polymer ?
#
loop_
_entity_poly.entity_id
_entity_poly.type
_entity_poly.pdbx_seq_one_letter_code
_entity_poly.pdbx_strand_id
1 'polypeptide(L)'
;PYSIIGDLEFITQSPIINNVIAYEDCICATIFLSKYHEILMNDVFFMKAIAKNLASKLSKSTQNQSISLNYPVENRLAAYFIVSHKDYMVQDNFVVVAELIGCSYRQLQRVLQLFLDKKYIKKIKRGTYQIINLNALNLLGEDVYQF
;
A
#
# COMPACT_ATOMS: atom_id res chain seq x y z
N PRO A 1 -11.35 9.61 5.42
CA PRO A 1 -11.64 8.19 5.67
C PRO A 1 -11.26 7.85 7.11
N TYR A 2 -12.12 7.08 7.81
CA TYR A 2 -11.83 6.60 9.15
C TYR A 2 -11.22 5.20 9.06
N SER A 3 -10.21 4.91 9.91
CA SER A 3 -9.63 3.59 10.05
C SER A 3 -9.59 3.21 11.52
N ILE A 4 -9.93 1.97 11.83
CA ILE A 4 -9.83 1.42 13.19
C ILE A 4 -8.48 0.71 13.29
N ILE A 5 -7.73 1.01 14.34
CA ILE A 5 -6.45 0.36 14.67
C ILE A 5 -6.67 -0.48 15.93
N GLY A 6 -6.11 -1.69 15.98
CA GLY A 6 -6.30 -2.62 17.09
C GLY A 6 -7.61 -3.42 17.00
N ASP A 7 -8.28 -3.42 15.85
CA ASP A 7 -9.52 -4.17 15.62
C ASP A 7 -9.31 -5.69 15.66
N LEU A 8 -8.18 -6.18 15.16
CA LEU A 8 -7.82 -7.60 15.24
C LEU A 8 -7.57 -8.02 16.70
N GLU A 9 -6.74 -7.26 17.40
CA GLU A 9 -6.39 -7.50 18.80
C GLU A 9 -7.60 -7.36 19.72
N PHE A 10 -8.54 -6.47 19.39
CA PHE A 10 -9.83 -6.34 20.10
C PHE A 10 -10.64 -7.65 20.06
N ILE A 11 -10.71 -8.30 18.88
CA ILE A 11 -11.46 -9.55 18.70
C ILE A 11 -10.70 -10.76 19.24
N THR A 12 -9.39 -10.86 18.94
CA THR A 12 -8.60 -12.05 19.23
C THR A 12 -7.96 -12.06 20.62
N GLN A 13 -7.94 -10.90 21.28
CA GLN A 13 -7.21 -10.67 22.54
C GLN A 13 -5.73 -11.09 22.47
N SER A 14 -5.17 -11.12 21.28
CA SER A 14 -3.77 -11.46 21.05
C SER A 14 -2.86 -10.24 21.23
N PRO A 15 -1.56 -10.45 21.51
CA PRO A 15 -0.59 -9.38 21.55
C PRO A 15 -0.47 -8.63 20.21
N ILE A 16 -0.15 -7.35 20.28
CA ILE A 16 0.12 -6.52 19.10
C ILE A 16 1.37 -7.06 18.38
N ILE A 17 1.23 -7.33 17.09
CA ILE A 17 2.30 -7.87 16.24
C ILE A 17 2.85 -6.86 15.22
N ASN A 18 2.13 -5.73 15.01
CA ASN A 18 2.50 -4.72 14.04
C ASN A 18 2.75 -3.37 14.72
N ASN A 19 3.75 -2.63 14.21
CA ASN A 19 3.94 -1.22 14.56
C ASN A 19 3.08 -0.35 13.65
N VAL A 20 2.40 0.64 14.24
CA VAL A 20 1.65 1.65 13.51
C VAL A 20 2.34 3.00 13.71
N ILE A 21 2.73 3.63 12.61
CA ILE A 21 3.46 4.90 12.62
C ILE A 21 2.64 5.94 11.85
N ALA A 22 2.43 7.11 12.45
CA ALA A 22 1.81 8.23 11.75
C ALA A 22 2.77 8.78 10.68
N TYR A 23 2.34 8.82 9.44
CA TYR A 23 3.09 9.37 8.31
C TYR A 23 2.93 10.90 8.21
N GLU A 24 1.81 11.41 8.67
CA GLU A 24 1.45 12.82 8.74
C GLU A 24 0.66 13.07 10.03
N ASP A 25 0.38 14.31 10.37
CA ASP A 25 -0.41 14.65 11.55
C ASP A 25 -1.82 14.04 11.44
N CYS A 26 -2.21 13.28 12.47
CA CYS A 26 -3.50 12.61 12.54
C CYS A 26 -4.17 12.81 13.89
N ILE A 27 -5.50 12.82 13.89
CA ILE A 27 -6.31 12.87 15.09
C ILE A 27 -6.85 11.48 15.39
N CYS A 28 -6.56 10.95 16.58
CA CYS A 28 -7.00 9.63 17.02
C CYS A 28 -7.94 9.73 18.23
N ALA A 29 -9.04 8.99 18.21
CA ALA A 29 -9.85 8.72 19.38
C ALA A 29 -9.43 7.38 19.98
N THR A 30 -9.11 7.35 21.27
CA THR A 30 -8.63 6.15 21.96
C THR A 30 -9.73 5.56 22.85
N ILE A 31 -9.88 4.24 22.81
CA ILE A 31 -10.79 3.48 23.66
C ILE A 31 -9.96 2.57 24.58
N PHE A 32 -10.18 2.67 25.89
CA PHE A 32 -9.53 1.80 26.87
C PHE A 32 -10.25 0.46 26.96
N LEU A 33 -9.67 -0.59 26.38
CA LEU A 33 -10.28 -1.92 26.31
C LEU A 33 -10.50 -2.54 27.70
N SER A 34 -9.62 -2.28 28.66
CA SER A 34 -9.78 -2.75 30.04
C SER A 34 -11.11 -2.32 30.66
N LYS A 35 -11.71 -1.24 30.17
CA LYS A 35 -12.99 -0.71 30.70
C LYS A 35 -14.18 -1.01 29.80
N TYR A 36 -14.00 -1.04 28.50
CA TYR A 36 -15.10 -1.02 27.53
C TYR A 36 -15.23 -2.28 26.70
N HIS A 37 -14.32 -3.26 26.83
CA HIS A 37 -14.28 -4.45 25.98
C HIS A 37 -15.63 -5.21 25.96
N GLU A 38 -16.16 -5.57 27.13
CA GLU A 38 -17.42 -6.32 27.23
C GLU A 38 -18.61 -5.55 26.68
N ILE A 39 -18.67 -4.24 26.96
CA ILE A 39 -19.76 -3.37 26.46
C ILE A 39 -19.73 -3.34 24.94
N LEU A 40 -18.55 -3.15 24.34
CA LEU A 40 -18.37 -3.06 22.90
C LEU A 40 -18.57 -4.42 22.21
N MET A 41 -18.17 -5.51 22.83
CA MET A 41 -18.43 -6.88 22.32
C MET A 41 -19.93 -7.20 22.23
N ASN A 42 -20.74 -6.61 23.09
CA ASN A 42 -22.20 -6.79 23.10
C ASN A 42 -22.93 -5.72 22.28
N ASP A 43 -22.22 -4.73 21.73
CA ASP A 43 -22.82 -3.71 20.86
C ASP A 43 -22.82 -4.21 19.41
N VAL A 44 -24.01 -4.53 18.90
CA VAL A 44 -24.20 -5.06 17.55
C VAL A 44 -23.76 -4.06 16.47
N PHE A 45 -23.94 -2.76 16.67
CA PHE A 45 -23.56 -1.74 15.69
C PHE A 45 -22.03 -1.61 15.63
N PHE A 46 -21.37 -1.59 16.77
CA PHE A 46 -19.92 -1.57 16.86
C PHE A 46 -19.31 -2.84 16.23
N MET A 47 -19.84 -4.01 16.56
CA MET A 47 -19.37 -5.29 16.00
C MET A 47 -19.55 -5.37 14.48
N LYS A 48 -20.66 -4.85 13.93
CA LYS A 48 -20.83 -4.74 12.48
C LYS A 48 -19.79 -3.82 11.84
N ALA A 49 -19.46 -2.70 12.49
CA ALA A 49 -18.42 -1.78 12.00
C ALA A 49 -17.03 -2.45 12.02
N ILE A 50 -16.66 -3.15 13.08
CA ILE A 50 -15.43 -3.93 13.18
C ILE A 50 -15.39 -5.00 12.09
N ALA A 51 -16.44 -5.80 11.93
CA ALA A 51 -16.51 -6.86 10.91
C ALA A 51 -16.32 -6.29 9.50
N LYS A 52 -16.99 -5.19 9.17
CA LYS A 52 -16.84 -4.52 7.87
C LYS A 52 -15.40 -4.00 7.66
N ASN A 53 -14.79 -3.42 8.68
CA ASN A 53 -13.42 -2.91 8.61
C ASN A 53 -12.42 -4.05 8.39
N LEU A 54 -12.52 -5.15 9.16
CA LEU A 54 -11.68 -6.34 9.02
C LEU A 54 -11.86 -7.00 7.64
N ALA A 55 -13.09 -7.16 7.16
CA ALA A 55 -13.36 -7.69 5.82
C ALA A 55 -12.74 -6.84 4.72
N SER A 56 -12.82 -5.50 4.82
CA SER A 56 -12.18 -4.59 3.88
C SER A 56 -10.65 -4.70 3.91
N LYS A 57 -10.05 -4.79 5.10
CA LYS A 57 -8.60 -4.98 5.27
C LYS A 57 -8.14 -6.32 4.68
N LEU A 58 -8.89 -7.39 4.96
CA LEU A 58 -8.59 -8.73 4.43
C LEU A 58 -8.67 -8.75 2.91
N SER A 59 -9.72 -8.18 2.31
CA SER A 59 -9.87 -8.08 0.87
C SER A 59 -8.69 -7.36 0.23
N LYS A 60 -8.29 -6.20 0.76
CA LYS A 60 -7.11 -5.45 0.28
C LYS A 60 -5.81 -6.24 0.43
N SER A 61 -5.63 -6.92 1.56
CA SER A 61 -4.45 -7.76 1.80
C SER A 61 -4.38 -8.92 0.79
N THR A 62 -5.48 -9.59 0.53
CA THR A 62 -5.57 -10.68 -0.45
C THR A 62 -5.27 -10.19 -1.86
N GLN A 63 -5.82 -9.03 -2.26
CA GLN A 63 -5.50 -8.41 -3.56
C GLN A 63 -4.01 -8.10 -3.69
N ASN A 64 -3.40 -7.46 -2.68
CA ASN A 64 -1.98 -7.14 -2.70
C ASN A 64 -1.10 -8.39 -2.75
N GLN A 65 -1.48 -9.45 -2.02
CA GLN A 65 -0.78 -10.74 -2.08
C GLN A 65 -0.90 -11.37 -3.48
N SER A 66 -2.09 -11.37 -4.07
CA SER A 66 -2.31 -11.88 -5.43
C SER A 66 -1.45 -11.13 -6.45
N ILE A 67 -1.42 -9.80 -6.38
CA ILE A 67 -0.56 -8.96 -7.24
C ILE A 67 0.92 -9.32 -7.03
N SER A 68 1.36 -9.48 -5.78
CA SER A 68 2.77 -9.80 -5.48
C SER A 68 3.20 -11.18 -5.95
N LEU A 69 2.30 -12.15 -5.98
CA LEU A 69 2.55 -13.53 -6.43
C LEU A 69 2.50 -13.64 -7.96
N ASN A 70 1.59 -12.95 -8.61
CA ASN A 70 1.30 -13.12 -10.03
C ASN A 70 2.12 -12.21 -10.94
N TYR A 71 2.59 -11.06 -10.43
CA TYR A 71 3.28 -10.07 -11.25
C TYR A 71 4.72 -9.82 -10.78
N PRO A 72 5.71 -9.85 -11.68
CA PRO A 72 7.08 -9.43 -11.41
C PRO A 72 7.15 -8.00 -10.85
N VAL A 73 8.23 -7.67 -10.13
CA VAL A 73 8.43 -6.31 -9.59
C VAL A 73 8.46 -5.27 -10.70
N GLU A 74 8.95 -5.63 -11.89
CA GLU A 74 8.99 -4.78 -13.10
C GLU A 74 7.58 -4.32 -13.49
N ASN A 75 6.63 -5.25 -13.57
CA ASN A 75 5.23 -4.95 -13.92
C ASN A 75 4.56 -4.08 -12.84
N ARG A 76 4.77 -4.41 -11.57
CA ARG A 76 4.20 -3.65 -10.43
C ARG A 76 4.74 -2.23 -10.35
N LEU A 77 6.04 -2.05 -10.62
CA LEU A 77 6.64 -0.72 -10.66
C LEU A 77 6.17 0.08 -11.90
N ALA A 78 6.00 -0.56 -13.05
CA ALA A 78 5.45 0.09 -14.24
C ALA A 78 4.02 0.59 -13.97
N ALA A 79 3.16 -0.27 -13.40
CA ALA A 79 1.80 0.08 -13.01
C ALA A 79 1.79 1.23 -11.99
N TYR A 80 2.70 1.23 -11.02
CA TYR A 80 2.86 2.35 -10.08
C TYR A 80 3.16 3.67 -10.81
N PHE A 81 4.09 3.68 -11.77
CA PHE A 81 4.39 4.87 -12.57
C PHE A 81 3.18 5.36 -13.35
N ILE A 82 2.37 4.43 -13.92
CA ILE A 82 1.17 4.77 -14.70
C ILE A 82 0.12 5.48 -13.86
N VAL A 83 -0.13 5.03 -12.61
CA VAL A 83 -1.20 5.58 -11.77
C VAL A 83 -0.77 6.79 -10.93
N SER A 84 0.51 6.95 -10.66
CA SER A 84 1.01 7.98 -9.75
C SER A 84 1.60 9.22 -10.44
N HIS A 85 1.80 9.18 -11.77
CA HIS A 85 2.37 10.34 -12.44
C HIS A 85 1.39 11.53 -12.50
N LYS A 86 1.96 12.73 -12.41
CA LYS A 86 1.30 14.00 -12.75
C LYS A 86 2.14 14.64 -13.84
N ASP A 87 1.55 14.88 -15.00
CA ASP A 87 2.24 15.46 -16.17
C ASP A 87 3.55 14.72 -16.50
N TYR A 88 3.48 13.39 -16.56
CA TYR A 88 4.64 12.51 -16.81
C TYR A 88 5.72 12.55 -15.72
N MET A 89 5.47 13.19 -14.58
CA MET A 89 6.42 13.28 -13.48
C MET A 89 5.93 12.42 -12.31
N VAL A 90 6.85 11.65 -11.72
CA VAL A 90 6.64 10.91 -10.46
C VAL A 90 7.65 11.42 -9.46
N GLN A 91 7.14 11.92 -8.33
CA GLN A 91 7.97 12.40 -7.22
C GLN A 91 7.51 11.74 -5.94
N ASP A 92 8.32 10.82 -5.40
CA ASP A 92 7.97 10.02 -4.25
C ASP A 92 9.19 9.57 -3.43
N ASN A 93 8.91 9.08 -2.21
CA ASN A 93 9.88 8.34 -1.43
C ASN A 93 9.91 6.87 -1.87
N PHE A 94 10.88 6.49 -2.69
CA PHE A 94 10.98 5.15 -3.26
C PHE A 94 11.27 4.03 -2.24
N VAL A 95 11.58 4.35 -0.99
CA VAL A 95 11.58 3.34 0.10
C VAL A 95 10.14 2.93 0.41
N VAL A 96 9.24 3.92 0.54
CA VAL A 96 7.80 3.68 0.76
C VAL A 96 7.16 3.01 -0.46
N VAL A 97 7.57 3.41 -1.67
CA VAL A 97 7.11 2.76 -2.91
C VAL A 97 7.49 1.28 -2.95
N ALA A 98 8.69 0.91 -2.50
CA ALA A 98 9.10 -0.49 -2.43
C ALA A 98 8.19 -1.32 -1.51
N GLU A 99 7.84 -0.77 -0.34
CA GLU A 99 6.89 -1.38 0.59
C GLU A 99 5.49 -1.50 -0.03
N LEU A 100 5.02 -0.42 -0.69
CA LEU A 100 3.71 -0.37 -1.34
C LEU A 100 3.54 -1.44 -2.42
N ILE A 101 4.56 -1.61 -3.29
CA ILE A 101 4.52 -2.62 -4.36
C ILE A 101 5.01 -4.00 -3.90
N GLY A 102 5.32 -4.18 -2.63
CA GLY A 102 5.67 -5.47 -2.00
C GLY A 102 7.01 -6.03 -2.48
N CYS A 103 8.07 -5.22 -2.48
CA CYS A 103 9.42 -5.69 -2.80
C CYS A 103 10.48 -5.04 -1.90
N SER A 104 11.69 -5.61 -1.89
CA SER A 104 12.80 -4.96 -1.20
C SER A 104 13.28 -3.71 -1.96
N TYR A 105 13.77 -2.72 -1.23
CA TYR A 105 14.34 -1.51 -1.84
C TYR A 105 15.45 -1.82 -2.85
N ARG A 106 16.24 -2.87 -2.59
CA ARG A 106 17.29 -3.33 -3.52
C ARG A 106 16.73 -3.86 -4.83
N GLN A 107 15.60 -4.61 -4.79
CA GLN A 107 14.91 -5.07 -6.00
C GLN A 107 14.33 -3.89 -6.78
N LEU A 108 13.68 -2.96 -6.09
CA LEU A 108 13.14 -1.75 -6.70
C LEU A 108 14.24 -0.94 -7.42
N GLN A 109 15.41 -0.73 -6.78
CA GLN A 109 16.52 -0.01 -7.40
C GLN A 109 17.04 -0.68 -8.68
N ARG A 110 17.08 -2.03 -8.71
CA ARG A 110 17.45 -2.76 -9.93
C ARG A 110 16.46 -2.52 -11.06
N VAL A 111 15.15 -2.52 -10.77
CA VAL A 111 14.13 -2.27 -11.78
C VAL A 111 14.13 -0.80 -12.23
N LEU A 112 14.33 0.15 -11.32
CA LEU A 112 14.52 1.56 -11.69
C LEU A 112 15.71 1.74 -12.64
N GLN A 113 16.83 1.07 -12.36
CA GLN A 113 18.00 1.11 -13.25
C GLN A 113 17.68 0.51 -14.62
N LEU A 114 17.00 -0.64 -14.67
CA LEU A 114 16.52 -1.25 -15.90
C LEU A 114 15.64 -0.28 -16.72
N PHE A 115 14.72 0.44 -16.08
CA PHE A 115 13.85 1.41 -16.75
C PHE A 115 14.63 2.63 -17.29
N LEU A 116 15.69 3.05 -16.58
CA LEU A 116 16.60 4.09 -17.03
C LEU A 116 17.39 3.63 -18.26
N ASP A 117 17.96 2.42 -18.24
CA ASP A 117 18.74 1.85 -19.32
C ASP A 117 17.89 1.65 -20.59
N LYS A 118 16.65 1.19 -20.42
CA LYS A 118 15.67 1.04 -21.51
C LYS A 118 15.05 2.37 -21.96
N LYS A 119 15.39 3.49 -21.33
CA LYS A 119 14.83 4.83 -21.59
C LYS A 119 13.30 4.89 -21.43
N TYR A 120 12.74 4.11 -20.54
CA TYR A 120 11.34 4.21 -20.19
C TYR A 120 11.08 5.43 -19.30
N ILE A 121 12.05 5.72 -18.42
CA ILE A 121 12.06 6.88 -17.54
C ILE A 121 13.41 7.59 -17.59
N LYS A 122 13.43 8.84 -17.09
CA LYS A 122 14.65 9.64 -16.87
C LYS A 122 14.66 10.12 -15.44
N LYS A 123 15.81 9.99 -14.77
CA LYS A 123 15.99 10.55 -13.43
C LYS A 123 16.25 12.06 -13.54
N ILE A 124 15.45 12.85 -12.83
CA ILE A 124 15.59 14.32 -12.75
C ILE A 124 16.39 14.71 -11.52
N LYS A 125 16.00 14.17 -10.35
CA LYS A 125 16.70 14.33 -9.05
C LYS A 125 16.39 13.14 -8.17
N ARG A 126 16.93 13.13 -6.96
CA ARG A 126 16.62 12.07 -5.99
C ARG A 126 15.12 12.00 -5.74
N GLY A 127 14.53 10.82 -5.89
CA GLY A 127 13.09 10.59 -5.71
C GLY A 127 12.18 11.19 -6.79
N THR A 128 12.75 11.70 -7.92
CA THR A 128 11.94 12.31 -8.99
C THR A 128 12.36 11.75 -10.33
N TYR A 129 11.40 11.20 -11.05
CA TYR A 129 11.58 10.61 -12.37
C TYR A 129 10.57 11.18 -13.35
N GLN A 130 10.98 11.31 -14.60
CA GLN A 130 10.14 11.67 -15.73
C GLN A 130 9.86 10.43 -16.57
N ILE A 131 8.62 10.20 -16.95
CA ILE A 131 8.25 9.15 -17.91
C ILE A 131 8.62 9.64 -19.32
N ILE A 132 9.41 8.85 -20.03
CA ILE A 132 9.83 9.12 -21.40
C ILE A 132 9.01 8.27 -22.39
N ASN A 133 8.71 7.03 -22.02
CA ASN A 133 7.94 6.10 -22.86
C ASN A 133 6.80 5.48 -22.06
N LEU A 134 5.65 6.17 -22.06
CA LEU A 134 4.45 5.71 -21.37
C LEU A 134 3.91 4.41 -21.97
N ASN A 135 3.98 4.26 -23.31
CA ASN A 135 3.50 3.04 -23.98
C ASN A 135 4.26 1.79 -23.52
N ALA A 136 5.58 1.89 -23.34
CA ALA A 136 6.37 0.78 -22.83
C ALA A 136 6.02 0.42 -21.36
N LEU A 137 5.70 1.41 -20.53
CA LEU A 137 5.23 1.17 -19.18
C LEU A 137 3.83 0.57 -19.18
N ASN A 138 2.92 1.01 -20.06
CA ASN A 138 1.58 0.44 -20.19
C ASN A 138 1.63 -1.04 -20.56
N LEU A 139 2.46 -1.42 -21.54
CA LEU A 139 2.64 -2.84 -21.93
C LEU A 139 3.11 -3.74 -20.77
N LEU A 140 3.82 -3.16 -19.80
CA LEU A 140 4.28 -3.90 -18.63
C LEU A 140 3.26 -3.90 -17.47
N GLY A 141 2.52 -2.82 -17.29
CA GLY A 141 1.76 -2.56 -16.07
C GLY A 141 0.24 -2.53 -16.21
N GLU A 142 -0.29 -2.57 -17.45
CA GLU A 142 -1.73 -2.39 -17.71
C GLU A 142 -2.62 -3.40 -16.98
N ASP A 143 -2.18 -4.66 -16.90
CA ASP A 143 -2.97 -5.75 -16.29
C ASP A 143 -2.83 -5.84 -14.76
N VAL A 144 -1.89 -5.13 -14.15
CA VAL A 144 -1.56 -5.31 -12.72
C VAL A 144 -2.68 -4.83 -11.80
N TYR A 145 -3.42 -3.78 -12.17
CA TYR A 145 -4.48 -3.16 -11.37
C TYR A 145 -5.86 -3.21 -12.04
N GLN A 146 -6.06 -4.08 -13.04
CA GLN A 146 -7.38 -4.33 -13.62
C GLN A 146 -8.15 -5.33 -12.74
N PHE A 147 -8.88 -4.78 -11.74
CA PHE A 147 -9.85 -5.51 -10.93
C PHE A 147 -11.16 -4.75 -10.82
#